data_52f50b070e4aaff5eab7bb2543c822d7
#
_entry.id   52f50b070e4aaff5eab7bb2543c822d7
#
_cell.length_a   1.000
_cell.length_b   1.000
_cell.length_c   1.000
_cell.angle_alpha   90.00
_cell.angle_beta   90.00
_cell.angle_gamma   90.00
#
_symmetry.space_group_name_H-M   'P 1'
#
loop_
_entity.id
_entity.type
_entity.pdbx_description
1 polymer ?
#
loop_
_entity_poly.entity_id
_entity_poly.type
_entity_poly.pdbx_seq_one_letter_code
_entity_poly.pdbx_strand_id
1 'polypeptide(L)'
;MKIKFIGAAQEVTGSKHLITTDHGKKILLDCGMFQGKGLETDAMNRNIMVEPKEIDYIILTHAHIDHSGLIPYFHKLGFRGQVICTPATKDLCSIMLPDTGFIQENDMEWFNKKRRKQGLPALEPIYTEKDARACMDTFVTVSYNRYLYLDNNIKVKFNNTGHLLGSGCAILEIDEGGKMTRIGYTGDIGREHNYLLRSPEPFPHCDYLITEATYGNRLHGDRANAEQQLLEIIYNTCVEKRGKLIIPSFAVSRTQEIVYLLNNFYNQGKLPEKIPIFVDSPLAVNATEIFRMYVELFNDDVKDVIEYDPDPFGFNSLTFIRDVNQSKALNARKEPCIIISASGMMEAGRVKHHIANSIENPNNSILAIGYCAPTTLGAKLLADPKPLTVSIFGMEHSVNADIYEIDAFSGHGDYKEMINYLSCQDPSKVKKTFIVHGDPEAQQFYKRQLRKEGWDNIFIPEQGEEFELK
;
A
#
# COMPACT_ATOMS: atom_id res chain seq x y z
N MET A 1 5.13 -22.15 -21.94
CA MET A 1 4.57 -21.26 -20.90
C MET A 1 4.54 -19.82 -21.39
N LYS A 2 3.53 -19.02 -20.96
CA LYS A 2 3.36 -17.60 -21.35
C LYS A 2 3.02 -16.76 -20.14
N ILE A 3 3.39 -15.45 -20.21
CA ILE A 3 2.96 -14.43 -19.27
C ILE A 3 2.26 -13.29 -20.00
N LYS A 4 1.11 -12.82 -19.46
CA LYS A 4 0.34 -11.68 -19.96
C LYS A 4 0.21 -10.62 -18.87
N PHE A 5 0.54 -9.36 -19.20
CA PHE A 5 0.48 -8.24 -18.29
C PHE A 5 -0.89 -7.54 -18.39
N ILE A 6 -1.71 -7.62 -17.35
CA ILE A 6 -3.12 -7.18 -17.38
C ILE A 6 -3.31 -5.83 -16.70
N GLY A 7 -2.48 -5.52 -15.72
CA GLY A 7 -2.53 -4.26 -14.99
C GLY A 7 -1.16 -3.91 -14.40
N ALA A 8 -1.03 -2.75 -13.78
CA ALA A 8 0.24 -2.16 -13.37
C ALA A 8 1.32 -2.16 -14.48
N ALA A 9 0.88 -2.11 -15.73
CA ALA A 9 1.71 -2.04 -16.92
C ALA A 9 1.77 -0.58 -17.39
N GLN A 10 2.91 0.07 -17.19
CA GLN A 10 3.13 1.52 -17.37
C GLN A 10 2.20 2.38 -16.47
N GLU A 11 1.85 1.85 -15.32
CA GLU A 11 0.99 2.43 -14.31
C GLU A 11 1.32 1.85 -12.94
N VAL A 12 1.08 2.62 -11.86
CA VAL A 12 1.39 2.22 -10.48
C VAL A 12 0.36 1.26 -9.89
N THR A 13 -0.92 1.30 -10.32
CA THR A 13 -1.98 0.56 -9.63
C THR A 13 -2.57 -0.57 -10.47
N GLY A 14 -3.33 -1.46 -9.82
CA GLY A 14 -4.07 -2.52 -10.50
C GLY A 14 -3.24 -3.74 -10.86
N SER A 15 -2.28 -4.11 -10.05
CA SER A 15 -1.31 -5.18 -10.32
C SER A 15 -1.97 -6.53 -10.57
N LYS A 16 -1.80 -7.06 -11.79
CA LYS A 16 -2.33 -8.34 -12.26
C LYS A 16 -1.50 -8.85 -13.43
N HIS A 17 -0.86 -10.03 -13.28
CA HIS A 17 -0.10 -10.65 -14.35
C HIS A 17 -0.44 -12.14 -14.44
N LEU A 18 -0.88 -12.60 -15.62
CA LEU A 18 -1.36 -13.96 -15.83
C LEU A 18 -0.26 -14.84 -16.41
N ILE A 19 0.12 -15.90 -15.70
CA ILE A 19 0.95 -16.99 -16.22
C ILE A 19 0.02 -18.10 -16.69
N THR A 20 0.24 -18.58 -17.92
CA THR A 20 -0.39 -19.79 -18.45
C THR A 20 0.67 -20.82 -18.72
N THR A 21 0.62 -21.96 -18.04
CA THR A 21 1.57 -23.07 -18.21
C THR A 21 1.25 -23.88 -19.46
N ASP A 22 2.18 -24.66 -19.95
CA ASP A 22 1.94 -25.55 -21.10
C ASP A 22 0.96 -26.68 -20.76
N HIS A 23 0.80 -26.99 -19.47
CA HIS A 23 -0.24 -27.92 -18.96
C HIS A 23 -1.61 -27.27 -18.77
N GLY A 24 -1.78 -26.00 -19.17
CA GLY A 24 -3.05 -25.27 -19.13
C GLY A 24 -3.41 -24.67 -17.78
N LYS A 25 -2.55 -24.74 -16.76
CA LYS A 25 -2.79 -24.07 -15.47
C LYS A 25 -2.65 -22.55 -15.62
N LYS A 26 -3.57 -21.82 -14.99
CA LYS A 26 -3.63 -20.36 -14.98
C LYS A 26 -3.33 -19.81 -13.59
N ILE A 27 -2.23 -19.09 -13.46
CA ILE A 27 -1.73 -18.50 -12.21
C ILE A 27 -1.75 -16.99 -12.37
N LEU A 28 -2.51 -16.30 -11.52
CA LEU A 28 -2.54 -14.84 -11.48
C LEU A 28 -1.59 -14.35 -10.39
N LEU A 29 -0.62 -13.52 -10.75
CA LEU A 29 0.24 -12.82 -9.82
C LEU A 29 -0.44 -11.51 -9.44
N ASP A 30 -0.86 -11.40 -8.19
CA ASP A 30 -1.73 -10.37 -7.64
C ASP A 30 -3.10 -10.24 -8.35
N CYS A 31 -4.03 -9.54 -7.72
CA CYS A 31 -5.38 -9.29 -8.23
C CYS A 31 -5.87 -7.92 -7.74
N GLY A 32 -5.16 -6.87 -8.14
CA GLY A 32 -5.30 -5.53 -7.61
C GLY A 32 -6.33 -4.65 -8.31
N MET A 33 -6.81 -3.64 -7.59
CA MET A 33 -7.67 -2.59 -8.12
C MET A 33 -6.83 -1.44 -8.72
N PHE A 34 -7.28 -0.90 -9.84
CA PHE A 34 -6.84 0.42 -10.28
C PHE A 34 -7.38 1.49 -9.33
N GLN A 35 -6.59 2.52 -9.09
CA GLN A 35 -6.91 3.65 -8.20
C GLN A 35 -6.49 5.00 -8.84
N GLY A 36 -7.08 6.10 -8.36
CA GLY A 36 -6.59 7.45 -8.66
C GLY A 36 -7.04 8.08 -9.99
N LYS A 37 -7.83 7.39 -10.83
CA LYS A 37 -8.30 7.93 -12.14
C LYS A 37 -9.76 8.46 -12.13
N GLY A 38 -10.29 8.75 -10.95
CA GLY A 38 -11.62 9.31 -10.81
C GLY A 38 -12.71 8.41 -11.42
N LEU A 39 -13.51 8.94 -12.36
CA LEU A 39 -14.62 8.20 -12.98
C LEU A 39 -14.18 7.02 -13.86
N GLU A 40 -12.98 7.03 -14.39
CA GLU A 40 -12.44 5.94 -15.22
C GLU A 40 -12.09 4.70 -14.39
N THR A 41 -11.75 4.90 -13.11
CA THR A 41 -11.35 3.83 -12.20
C THR A 41 -12.37 2.69 -12.11
N ASP A 42 -13.67 3.01 -12.02
CA ASP A 42 -14.73 1.99 -11.96
C ASP A 42 -14.81 1.16 -13.25
N ALA A 43 -14.73 1.81 -14.40
CA ALA A 43 -14.74 1.13 -15.69
C ALA A 43 -13.52 0.22 -15.87
N MET A 44 -12.32 0.67 -15.47
CA MET A 44 -11.09 -0.11 -15.53
C MET A 44 -11.17 -1.34 -14.63
N ASN A 45 -11.72 -1.21 -13.42
CA ASN A 45 -11.85 -2.31 -12.46
C ASN A 45 -12.92 -3.34 -12.89
N ARG A 46 -13.94 -2.93 -13.63
CA ARG A 46 -14.96 -3.84 -14.19
C ARG A 46 -14.48 -4.54 -15.46
N ASN A 47 -13.54 -3.95 -16.19
CA ASN A 47 -12.94 -4.54 -17.39
C ASN A 47 -11.83 -5.52 -17.02
N ILE A 48 -12.22 -6.70 -16.54
CA ILE A 48 -11.30 -7.80 -16.26
C ILE A 48 -10.93 -8.49 -17.57
N MET A 49 -9.64 -8.56 -17.87
CA MET A 49 -9.12 -9.12 -19.13
C MET A 49 -8.87 -10.64 -19.07
N VAL A 50 -9.47 -11.32 -18.10
CA VAL A 50 -9.36 -12.77 -17.86
C VAL A 50 -10.70 -13.32 -17.39
N GLU A 51 -10.95 -14.62 -17.61
CA GLU A 51 -12.14 -15.30 -17.06
C GLU A 51 -11.82 -15.81 -15.64
N PRO A 52 -12.44 -15.27 -14.57
CA PRO A 52 -12.11 -15.63 -13.19
C PRO A 52 -12.32 -17.12 -12.87
N LYS A 53 -13.28 -17.78 -13.52
CA LYS A 53 -13.55 -19.21 -13.32
C LYS A 53 -12.43 -20.12 -13.81
N GLU A 54 -11.57 -19.61 -14.70
CA GLU A 54 -10.47 -20.36 -15.28
C GLU A 54 -9.16 -20.20 -14.51
N ILE A 55 -9.12 -19.31 -13.51
CA ILE A 55 -7.91 -19.10 -12.69
C ILE A 55 -7.82 -20.20 -11.63
N ASP A 56 -6.71 -20.94 -11.65
CA ASP A 56 -6.45 -22.00 -10.67
C ASP A 56 -5.90 -21.42 -9.36
N TYR A 57 -4.98 -20.46 -9.46
CA TYR A 57 -4.29 -19.87 -8.31
C TYR A 57 -4.14 -18.36 -8.48
N ILE A 58 -4.29 -17.62 -7.37
CA ILE A 58 -3.83 -16.24 -7.23
C ILE A 58 -2.67 -16.27 -6.24
N ILE A 59 -1.50 -15.78 -6.65
CA ILE A 59 -0.34 -15.64 -5.79
C ILE A 59 -0.29 -14.17 -5.36
N LEU A 60 -0.61 -13.92 -4.10
CA LEU A 60 -0.73 -12.57 -3.56
C LEU A 60 0.52 -12.18 -2.79
N THR A 61 1.20 -11.16 -3.27
CA THR A 61 2.45 -10.67 -2.68
C THR A 61 2.25 -9.93 -1.37
N HIS A 62 1.22 -9.08 -1.29
CA HIS A 62 0.87 -8.32 -0.09
C HIS A 62 -0.55 -7.77 -0.13
N ALA A 63 -0.99 -7.14 0.96
CA ALA A 63 -2.40 -6.83 1.18
C ALA A 63 -2.88 -5.49 0.61
N HIS A 64 -2.01 -4.61 0.06
CA HIS A 64 -2.48 -3.35 -0.51
C HIS A 64 -3.56 -3.56 -1.57
N ILE A 65 -4.49 -2.61 -1.67
CA ILE A 65 -5.69 -2.74 -2.52
C ILE A 65 -5.37 -2.78 -4.01
N ASP A 66 -4.31 -2.16 -4.44
CA ASP A 66 -3.79 -2.24 -5.81
C ASP A 66 -3.10 -3.57 -6.15
N HIS A 67 -2.98 -4.49 -5.16
CA HIS A 67 -2.52 -5.87 -5.32
C HIS A 67 -3.59 -6.91 -4.95
N SER A 68 -4.51 -6.62 -4.01
CA SER A 68 -5.50 -7.57 -3.49
C SER A 68 -6.95 -7.21 -3.82
N GLY A 69 -7.21 -5.96 -4.16
CA GLY A 69 -8.54 -5.34 -4.08
C GLY A 69 -9.59 -5.92 -5.01
N LEU A 70 -9.25 -6.65 -6.08
CA LEU A 70 -10.23 -7.31 -6.95
C LEU A 70 -10.49 -8.78 -6.60
N ILE A 71 -9.81 -9.36 -5.60
CA ILE A 71 -10.06 -10.74 -5.18
C ILE A 71 -11.54 -11.01 -4.85
N PRO A 72 -12.25 -10.12 -4.07
CA PRO A 72 -13.67 -10.29 -3.82
C PRO A 72 -14.52 -10.26 -5.08
N TYR A 73 -14.16 -9.42 -6.04
CA TYR A 73 -14.87 -9.33 -7.32
C TYR A 73 -14.66 -10.57 -8.18
N PHE A 74 -13.43 -11.10 -8.25
CA PHE A 74 -13.14 -12.37 -8.91
C PHE A 74 -13.91 -13.52 -8.26
N HIS A 75 -14.00 -13.58 -6.94
CA HIS A 75 -14.81 -14.56 -6.21
C HIS A 75 -16.31 -14.43 -6.55
N LYS A 76 -16.86 -13.19 -6.57
CA LYS A 76 -18.23 -12.89 -7.00
C LYS A 76 -18.52 -13.37 -8.42
N LEU A 77 -17.55 -13.23 -9.33
CA LEU A 77 -17.64 -13.68 -10.73
C LEU A 77 -17.34 -15.16 -10.93
N GLY A 78 -17.10 -15.92 -9.87
CA GLY A 78 -17.00 -17.37 -9.90
C GLY A 78 -15.60 -17.96 -9.81
N PHE A 79 -14.58 -17.19 -9.43
CA PHE A 79 -13.30 -17.74 -9.00
C PHE A 79 -13.50 -18.70 -7.83
N ARG A 80 -12.92 -19.92 -7.94
CA ARG A 80 -12.99 -20.97 -6.92
C ARG A 80 -11.63 -21.62 -6.67
N GLY A 81 -10.56 -21.04 -7.25
CA GLY A 81 -9.18 -21.44 -6.98
C GLY A 81 -8.73 -21.02 -5.59
N GLN A 82 -7.43 -21.07 -5.35
CA GLN A 82 -6.82 -20.70 -4.06
C GLN A 82 -6.05 -19.38 -4.19
N VAL A 83 -6.16 -18.52 -3.16
CA VAL A 83 -5.31 -17.33 -2.98
C VAL A 83 -4.19 -17.70 -2.04
N ILE A 84 -2.96 -17.72 -2.55
CA ILE A 84 -1.78 -18.11 -1.79
C ILE A 84 -1.01 -16.85 -1.35
N CYS A 85 -0.80 -16.70 -0.05
CA CYS A 85 -0.10 -15.55 0.52
C CYS A 85 0.58 -15.91 1.85
N THR A 86 1.22 -14.95 2.49
CA THR A 86 1.73 -15.11 3.85
C THR A 86 0.60 -14.99 4.89
N PRO A 87 0.76 -15.52 6.13
CA PRO A 87 -0.25 -15.39 7.18
C PRO A 87 -0.63 -13.92 7.46
N ALA A 88 0.34 -13.04 7.63
CA ALA A 88 0.08 -11.63 7.93
C ALA A 88 -0.63 -10.90 6.76
N THR A 89 -0.32 -11.24 5.51
CA THR A 89 -1.04 -10.73 4.33
C THR A 89 -2.52 -11.15 4.37
N LYS A 90 -2.83 -12.40 4.70
CA LYS A 90 -4.22 -12.87 4.86
C LYS A 90 -4.95 -12.09 5.94
N ASP A 91 -4.32 -11.90 7.11
CA ASP A 91 -4.96 -11.21 8.23
C ASP A 91 -5.22 -9.75 7.89
N LEU A 92 -4.28 -9.05 7.23
CA LEU A 92 -4.51 -7.70 6.71
C LEU A 92 -5.62 -7.66 5.66
N CYS A 93 -5.67 -8.60 4.72
CA CYS A 93 -6.77 -8.70 3.75
C CYS A 93 -8.13 -8.88 4.43
N SER A 94 -8.17 -9.62 5.56
CA SER A 94 -9.42 -9.87 6.30
C SER A 94 -10.08 -8.62 6.86
N ILE A 95 -9.34 -7.53 7.03
CA ILE A 95 -9.86 -6.22 7.47
C ILE A 95 -9.93 -5.22 6.31
N MET A 96 -8.97 -5.23 5.37
CA MET A 96 -8.87 -4.24 4.30
C MET A 96 -9.92 -4.46 3.20
N LEU A 97 -10.14 -5.71 2.78
CA LEU A 97 -11.10 -6.02 1.71
C LEU A 97 -12.55 -5.73 2.13
N PRO A 98 -13.01 -6.11 3.36
CA PRO A 98 -14.33 -5.70 3.86
C PRO A 98 -14.49 -4.19 4.01
N ASP A 99 -13.46 -3.46 4.51
CA ASP A 99 -13.48 -1.99 4.63
C ASP A 99 -13.64 -1.33 3.25
N THR A 100 -12.91 -1.84 2.25
CA THR A 100 -13.04 -1.37 0.86
C THR A 100 -14.44 -1.65 0.28
N GLY A 101 -15.02 -2.81 0.57
CA GLY A 101 -16.40 -3.14 0.18
C GLY A 101 -17.40 -2.17 0.81
N PHE A 102 -17.28 -1.94 2.11
CA PHE A 102 -18.12 -0.98 2.84
C PHE A 102 -18.03 0.46 2.30
N ILE A 103 -16.80 0.92 1.97
CA ILE A 103 -16.61 2.24 1.35
C ILE A 103 -17.33 2.31 0.00
N GLN A 104 -17.18 1.28 -0.85
CA GLN A 104 -17.87 1.23 -2.15
C GLN A 104 -19.40 1.24 -2.01
N GLU A 105 -19.97 0.51 -1.04
CA GLU A 105 -21.40 0.49 -0.78
C GLU A 105 -21.91 1.91 -0.39
N ASN A 106 -21.20 2.60 0.50
CA ASN A 106 -21.56 3.96 0.93
C ASN A 106 -21.44 4.98 -0.22
N ASP A 107 -20.39 4.92 -1.00
CA ASP A 107 -20.17 5.79 -2.16
C ASP A 107 -21.27 5.58 -3.22
N MET A 108 -21.62 4.30 -3.49
CA MET A 108 -22.71 3.97 -4.42
C MET A 108 -24.07 4.44 -3.89
N GLU A 109 -24.34 4.37 -2.59
CA GLU A 109 -25.57 4.89 -2.00
C GLU A 109 -25.72 6.40 -2.22
N TRP A 110 -24.66 7.15 -1.96
CA TRP A 110 -24.62 8.59 -2.20
C TRP A 110 -24.77 8.92 -3.71
N PHE A 111 -24.04 8.22 -4.57
CA PHE A 111 -24.08 8.41 -6.00
C PHE A 111 -25.48 8.06 -6.58
N ASN A 112 -26.08 6.99 -6.13
CA ASN A 112 -27.42 6.56 -6.53
C ASN A 112 -28.53 7.50 -6.07
N LYS A 113 -28.38 8.21 -4.94
CA LYS A 113 -29.31 9.29 -4.55
C LYS A 113 -29.33 10.40 -5.61
N LYS A 114 -28.16 10.76 -6.18
CA LYS A 114 -28.06 11.76 -7.26
C LYS A 114 -28.64 11.23 -8.59
N ARG A 115 -28.32 9.99 -8.95
CA ARG A 115 -28.82 9.34 -10.18
C ARG A 115 -30.35 9.20 -10.19
N ARG A 116 -30.95 8.81 -9.08
CA ARG A 116 -32.44 8.73 -8.94
C ARG A 116 -33.12 10.08 -9.20
N LYS A 117 -32.53 11.19 -8.75
CA LYS A 117 -33.04 12.53 -9.06
C LYS A 117 -32.97 12.88 -10.55
N GLN A 118 -32.12 12.21 -11.31
CA GLN A 118 -31.92 12.39 -12.75
C GLN A 118 -32.70 11.35 -13.59
N GLY A 119 -33.48 10.45 -12.97
CA GLY A 119 -34.19 9.37 -13.65
C GLY A 119 -33.28 8.25 -14.19
N LEU A 120 -32.02 8.16 -13.72
CA LEU A 120 -31.07 7.16 -14.17
C LEU A 120 -31.12 5.90 -13.28
N PRO A 121 -30.85 4.70 -13.83
CA PRO A 121 -30.82 3.46 -13.05
C PRO A 121 -29.71 3.51 -11.99
N ALA A 122 -29.94 2.81 -10.85
CA ALA A 122 -28.93 2.64 -9.83
C ALA A 122 -27.76 1.80 -10.34
N LEU A 123 -26.55 2.09 -9.85
CA LEU A 123 -25.34 1.29 -10.07
C LEU A 123 -25.06 0.44 -8.82
N GLU A 124 -24.47 -0.73 -9.05
CA GLU A 124 -24.01 -1.60 -7.98
C GLU A 124 -22.53 -1.38 -7.70
N PRO A 125 -22.07 -1.56 -6.43
CA PRO A 125 -20.66 -1.59 -6.12
C PRO A 125 -19.99 -2.75 -6.86
N ILE A 126 -18.69 -2.67 -7.11
CA ILE A 126 -17.91 -3.76 -7.71
C ILE A 126 -18.08 -5.02 -6.86
N TYR A 127 -17.95 -4.88 -5.54
CA TYR A 127 -18.29 -5.90 -4.56
C TYR A 127 -18.74 -5.25 -3.24
N THR A 128 -19.39 -6.02 -2.41
CA THR A 128 -19.90 -5.62 -1.09
C THR A 128 -18.97 -6.09 0.03
N GLU A 129 -19.15 -5.57 1.24
CA GLU A 129 -18.49 -6.10 2.43
C GLU A 129 -18.71 -7.61 2.59
N LYS A 130 -19.94 -8.09 2.30
CA LYS A 130 -20.28 -9.51 2.35
C LYS A 130 -19.48 -10.35 1.33
N ASP A 131 -19.31 -9.85 0.10
CA ASP A 131 -18.51 -10.54 -0.93
C ASP A 131 -17.05 -10.65 -0.49
N ALA A 132 -16.51 -9.58 0.12
CA ALA A 132 -15.16 -9.54 0.64
C ALA A 132 -14.94 -10.55 1.79
N ARG A 133 -15.88 -10.65 2.71
CA ARG A 133 -15.81 -11.67 3.77
C ARG A 133 -15.88 -13.09 3.22
N ALA A 134 -16.73 -13.33 2.21
CA ALA A 134 -16.89 -14.65 1.61
C ALA A 134 -15.65 -15.12 0.83
N CYS A 135 -14.87 -14.22 0.21
CA CYS A 135 -13.69 -14.62 -0.53
C CYS A 135 -12.54 -15.11 0.38
N MET A 136 -12.56 -14.77 1.69
CA MET A 136 -11.50 -15.18 2.63
C MET A 136 -11.38 -16.70 2.80
N ASP A 137 -12.43 -17.46 2.50
CA ASP A 137 -12.41 -18.93 2.52
C ASP A 137 -11.47 -19.53 1.45
N THR A 138 -11.11 -18.75 0.43
CA THR A 138 -10.18 -19.20 -0.63
C THR A 138 -8.70 -19.01 -0.25
N PHE A 139 -8.39 -18.30 0.85
CA PHE A 139 -7.04 -17.97 1.24
C PHE A 139 -6.31 -19.12 1.92
N VAL A 140 -5.18 -19.52 1.35
CA VAL A 140 -4.23 -20.50 1.90
C VAL A 140 -2.92 -19.80 2.21
N THR A 141 -2.35 -20.03 3.37
CA THR A 141 -1.15 -19.34 3.83
C THR A 141 0.08 -20.23 3.85
N VAL A 142 1.23 -19.61 3.56
CA VAL A 142 2.55 -20.23 3.68
C VAL A 142 3.54 -19.26 4.33
N SER A 143 4.28 -19.74 5.32
CA SER A 143 5.31 -18.94 5.99
C SER A 143 6.47 -18.65 5.05
N TYR A 144 7.19 -17.54 5.31
CA TYR A 144 8.41 -17.21 4.56
C TYR A 144 9.40 -18.37 4.49
N ASN A 145 10.12 -18.44 3.38
CA ASN A 145 11.18 -19.40 3.12
C ASN A 145 10.73 -20.89 3.10
N ARG A 146 9.42 -21.15 3.03
CA ARG A 146 8.87 -22.51 2.88
C ARG A 146 8.20 -22.68 1.53
N TYR A 147 8.40 -23.83 0.88
CA TYR A 147 7.68 -24.19 -0.34
C TYR A 147 6.30 -24.75 0.00
N LEU A 148 5.28 -24.24 -0.73
CA LEU A 148 3.97 -24.85 -0.84
C LEU A 148 3.86 -25.48 -2.23
N TYR A 149 3.55 -26.76 -2.31
CA TYR A 149 3.26 -27.45 -3.54
C TYR A 149 1.79 -27.19 -3.91
N LEU A 150 1.56 -26.51 -5.03
CA LEU A 150 0.21 -26.22 -5.53
C LEU A 150 -0.35 -27.43 -6.27
N ASP A 151 0.52 -28.13 -6.99
CA ASP A 151 0.27 -29.43 -7.60
C ASP A 151 1.64 -30.17 -7.79
N ASN A 152 1.64 -31.23 -8.62
CA ASN A 152 2.85 -32.04 -8.86
C ASN A 152 3.95 -31.26 -9.60
N ASN A 153 3.60 -30.20 -10.32
CA ASN A 153 4.51 -29.49 -11.23
C ASN A 153 4.77 -28.06 -10.77
N ILE A 154 3.99 -27.53 -9.80
CA ILE A 154 4.05 -26.11 -9.42
C ILE A 154 4.22 -25.99 -7.91
N LYS A 155 5.20 -25.23 -7.49
CA LYS A 155 5.39 -24.84 -6.11
C LYS A 155 5.72 -23.36 -6.00
N VAL A 156 5.37 -22.77 -4.87
CA VAL A 156 5.59 -21.35 -4.57
C VAL A 156 6.25 -21.19 -3.21
N LYS A 157 7.08 -20.17 -3.11
CA LYS A 157 7.72 -19.72 -1.87
C LYS A 157 7.70 -18.19 -1.82
N PHE A 158 7.62 -17.60 -0.61
CA PHE A 158 7.76 -16.17 -0.39
C PHE A 158 9.06 -15.87 0.38
N ASN A 159 9.78 -14.84 -0.07
CA ASN A 159 10.87 -14.20 0.66
C ASN A 159 10.42 -12.79 1.07
N ASN A 160 10.74 -12.35 2.28
CA ASN A 160 10.33 -11.04 2.78
C ASN A 160 10.83 -9.89 1.91
N THR A 161 9.95 -8.94 1.58
CA THR A 161 10.31 -7.71 0.84
C THR A 161 10.30 -6.47 1.72
N GLY A 162 9.90 -6.54 2.98
CA GLY A 162 9.95 -5.43 3.93
C GLY A 162 9.06 -4.22 3.61
N HIS A 163 8.16 -4.33 2.61
CA HIS A 163 7.30 -3.23 2.16
C HIS A 163 6.08 -3.05 3.07
N LEU A 164 5.39 -4.12 3.35
CA LEU A 164 4.22 -4.19 4.21
C LEU A 164 4.33 -5.41 5.13
N LEU A 165 3.67 -5.39 6.28
CA LEU A 165 3.59 -6.57 7.14
C LEU A 165 3.08 -7.77 6.34
N GLY A 166 3.89 -8.82 6.23
CA GLY A 166 3.56 -9.99 5.43
C GLY A 166 3.94 -9.92 3.95
N SER A 167 4.45 -8.79 3.43
CA SER A 167 4.82 -8.66 2.02
C SER A 167 5.94 -9.62 1.61
N GLY A 168 5.83 -10.19 0.41
CA GLY A 168 6.80 -11.16 -0.05
C GLY A 168 7.04 -11.18 -1.57
N CYS A 169 8.30 -11.34 -1.94
CA CYS A 169 8.68 -11.75 -3.28
C CYS A 169 8.23 -13.19 -3.52
N ALA A 170 7.37 -13.40 -4.49
CA ALA A 170 6.86 -14.72 -4.84
C ALA A 170 7.82 -15.42 -5.80
N ILE A 171 8.31 -16.58 -5.41
CA ILE A 171 9.17 -17.46 -6.22
C ILE A 171 8.35 -18.67 -6.65
N LEU A 172 8.02 -18.72 -7.94
CA LEU A 172 7.33 -19.85 -8.56
C LEU A 172 8.37 -20.77 -9.21
N GLU A 173 8.29 -22.04 -8.91
CA GLU A 173 9.02 -23.08 -9.63
C GLU A 173 8.00 -23.95 -10.37
N ILE A 174 8.12 -24.00 -11.70
CA ILE A 174 7.19 -24.68 -12.60
C ILE A 174 7.96 -25.69 -13.43
N ASP A 175 7.59 -26.98 -13.31
CA ASP A 175 8.16 -28.07 -14.12
C ASP A 175 7.29 -28.28 -15.35
N GLU A 176 7.89 -28.09 -16.52
CA GLU A 176 7.27 -28.36 -17.83
C GLU A 176 8.04 -29.43 -18.57
N GLY A 177 7.65 -30.68 -18.34
CA GLY A 177 8.23 -31.84 -19.02
C GLY A 177 9.68 -32.15 -18.59
N GLY A 178 10.00 -31.97 -17.32
CA GLY A 178 11.34 -32.20 -16.74
C GLY A 178 12.27 -30.98 -16.83
N LYS A 179 11.77 -29.83 -17.33
CA LYS A 179 12.49 -28.57 -17.35
C LYS A 179 11.91 -27.65 -16.28
N MET A 180 12.65 -27.47 -15.17
CA MET A 180 12.27 -26.55 -14.12
C MET A 180 12.54 -25.11 -14.55
N THR A 181 11.52 -24.26 -14.49
CA THR A 181 11.62 -22.82 -14.73
C THR A 181 11.26 -22.06 -13.45
N ARG A 182 12.11 -21.10 -13.07
CA ARG A 182 11.89 -20.30 -11.88
C ARG A 182 11.53 -18.85 -12.28
N ILE A 183 10.38 -18.37 -11.78
CA ILE A 183 9.88 -17.01 -11.98
C ILE A 183 9.88 -16.31 -10.63
N GLY A 184 10.55 -15.15 -10.55
CA GLY A 184 10.51 -14.25 -9.40
C GLY A 184 9.57 -13.08 -9.68
N TYR A 185 8.64 -12.83 -8.77
CA TYR A 185 7.80 -11.64 -8.78
C TYR A 185 7.98 -10.89 -7.45
N THR A 186 8.62 -9.72 -7.53
CA THR A 186 8.99 -8.98 -6.32
C THR A 186 7.78 -8.49 -5.53
N GLY A 187 6.61 -8.28 -6.20
CA GLY A 187 5.62 -7.38 -5.64
C GLY A 187 6.28 -6.03 -5.39
N ASP A 188 5.87 -5.36 -4.34
CA ASP A 188 6.47 -4.10 -3.90
C ASP A 188 7.67 -4.37 -2.98
N ILE A 189 8.73 -3.59 -3.21
CA ILE A 189 10.00 -3.71 -2.50
C ILE A 189 10.05 -2.61 -1.43
N GLY A 190 10.25 -2.99 -0.18
CA GLY A 190 10.40 -2.09 0.95
C GLY A 190 11.77 -1.43 1.03
N ARG A 191 11.90 -0.55 2.01
CA ARG A 191 13.15 0.14 2.33
C ARG A 191 14.16 -0.80 3.01
N GLU A 192 15.44 -0.60 2.74
CA GLU A 192 16.52 -1.31 3.46
C GLU A 192 16.47 -1.06 4.97
N HIS A 193 16.11 0.14 5.38
CA HIS A 193 16.03 0.55 6.78
C HIS A 193 14.61 1.05 7.10
N ASN A 194 13.65 0.12 7.19
CA ASN A 194 12.28 0.44 7.60
C ASN A 194 12.21 0.71 9.12
N TYR A 195 11.25 1.54 9.55
CA TYR A 195 11.07 1.86 10.97
C TYR A 195 10.58 0.66 11.80
N LEU A 196 9.81 -0.24 11.21
CA LEU A 196 9.19 -1.37 11.90
C LEU A 196 9.64 -2.72 11.36
N LEU A 197 9.67 -2.86 10.04
CA LEU A 197 9.78 -4.16 9.38
C LEU A 197 11.23 -4.50 9.09
N ARG A 198 11.52 -5.80 8.99
CA ARG A 198 12.83 -6.28 8.54
C ARG A 198 13.11 -5.83 7.12
N SER A 199 14.37 -5.60 6.81
CA SER A 199 14.86 -5.31 5.46
C SER A 199 14.46 -6.41 4.47
N PRO A 200 14.38 -6.10 3.16
CA PRO A 200 14.19 -7.10 2.12
C PRO A 200 15.22 -8.22 2.19
N GLU A 201 14.76 -9.47 2.09
CA GLU A 201 15.63 -10.66 2.16
C GLU A 201 16.03 -11.12 0.75
N PRO A 202 17.30 -11.52 0.51
CA PRO A 202 17.69 -12.10 -0.76
C PRO A 202 16.82 -13.29 -1.16
N PHE A 203 16.60 -13.48 -2.45
CA PHE A 203 15.79 -14.57 -2.98
C PHE A 203 16.59 -15.41 -4.01
N PRO A 204 16.20 -16.68 -4.24
CA PRO A 204 16.90 -17.57 -5.15
C PRO A 204 16.96 -17.02 -6.58
N HIS A 205 18.02 -17.36 -7.32
CA HIS A 205 18.17 -17.00 -8.71
C HIS A 205 16.95 -17.43 -9.54
N CYS A 206 16.47 -16.54 -10.42
CA CYS A 206 15.29 -16.72 -11.26
C CYS A 206 15.66 -16.69 -12.75
N ASP A 207 14.99 -17.52 -13.56
CA ASP A 207 15.07 -17.47 -15.03
C ASP A 207 14.38 -16.23 -15.58
N TYR A 208 13.27 -15.84 -14.95
CA TYR A 208 12.45 -14.67 -15.31
C TYR A 208 12.18 -13.86 -14.07
N LEU A 209 12.27 -12.55 -14.20
CA LEU A 209 12.04 -11.61 -13.09
C LEU A 209 11.00 -10.59 -13.48
N ILE A 210 10.06 -10.31 -12.55
CA ILE A 210 9.09 -9.24 -12.64
C ILE A 210 9.33 -8.35 -11.43
N THR A 211 9.62 -7.06 -11.63
CA THR A 211 9.98 -6.11 -10.57
C THR A 211 9.22 -4.80 -10.69
N GLU A 212 8.92 -4.18 -9.55
CA GLU A 212 8.31 -2.86 -9.48
C GLU A 212 9.27 -1.74 -9.91
N ALA A 213 8.71 -0.54 -10.14
CA ALA A 213 9.45 0.71 -10.37
C ALA A 213 8.72 1.96 -9.85
N THR A 214 7.99 1.87 -8.73
CA THR A 214 7.22 2.99 -8.16
C THR A 214 8.10 4.20 -7.90
N TYR A 215 9.25 4.01 -7.26
CA TYR A 215 10.29 5.03 -7.05
C TYR A 215 11.50 4.84 -7.95
N GLY A 216 11.29 4.33 -9.15
CA GLY A 216 12.33 4.02 -10.12
C GLY A 216 13.20 5.19 -10.57
N ASN A 217 12.77 6.43 -10.34
CA ASN A 217 13.49 7.66 -10.71
C ASN A 217 13.76 8.60 -9.52
N ARG A 218 13.59 8.14 -8.28
CA ARG A 218 13.74 8.97 -7.08
C ARG A 218 14.71 8.37 -6.09
N LEU A 219 15.22 9.22 -5.20
CA LEU A 219 15.97 8.85 -4.00
C LEU A 219 15.19 9.39 -2.80
N HIS A 220 15.28 8.69 -1.68
CA HIS A 220 14.68 9.14 -0.43
C HIS A 220 15.60 10.07 0.35
N GLY A 221 15.00 10.95 1.17
CA GLY A 221 15.68 11.75 2.15
C GLY A 221 16.25 10.92 3.31
N ASP A 222 17.11 11.55 4.10
CA ASP A 222 17.72 10.95 5.29
C ASP A 222 16.69 10.77 6.43
N ARG A 223 16.66 9.58 7.03
CA ARG A 223 15.77 9.20 8.13
C ARG A 223 15.94 10.07 9.37
N ALA A 224 17.18 10.32 9.80
CA ALA A 224 17.45 11.12 11.00
C ALA A 224 16.96 12.57 10.84
N ASN A 225 17.08 13.13 9.66
CA ASN A 225 16.53 14.44 9.32
C ASN A 225 15.01 14.46 9.36
N ALA A 226 14.35 13.39 8.90
CA ALA A 226 12.88 13.27 8.92
C ALA A 226 12.32 13.22 10.35
N GLU A 227 12.99 12.51 11.26
CA GLU A 227 12.63 12.46 12.68
C GLU A 227 12.74 13.85 13.35
N GLN A 228 13.84 14.56 13.07
CA GLN A 228 14.04 15.92 13.57
C GLN A 228 12.97 16.88 13.02
N GLN A 229 12.67 16.83 11.73
CA GLN A 229 11.63 17.64 11.11
C GLN A 229 10.24 17.35 11.72
N LEU A 230 9.91 16.09 11.97
CA LEU A 230 8.64 15.73 12.61
C LEU A 230 8.52 16.37 14.01
N LEU A 231 9.57 16.30 14.82
CA LEU A 231 9.60 16.95 16.14
C LEU A 231 9.45 18.47 16.04
N GLU A 232 10.16 19.12 15.13
CA GLU A 232 10.08 20.56 14.91
C GLU A 232 8.66 20.99 14.51
N ILE A 233 8.00 20.24 13.60
CA ILE A 233 6.62 20.51 13.19
C ILE A 233 5.64 20.34 14.37
N ILE A 234 5.83 19.29 15.19
CA ILE A 234 5.03 19.07 16.40
C ILE A 234 5.16 20.25 17.37
N TYR A 235 6.40 20.69 17.67
CA TYR A 235 6.64 21.81 18.58
C TYR A 235 6.08 23.12 18.03
N ASN A 236 6.39 23.45 16.77
CA ASN A 236 5.88 24.67 16.13
C ASN A 236 4.35 24.70 16.15
N THR A 237 3.69 23.60 15.76
CA THR A 237 2.22 23.57 15.65
C THR A 237 1.54 23.49 17.01
N CYS A 238 1.93 22.53 17.86
CA CYS A 238 1.16 22.22 19.07
C CYS A 238 1.60 23.03 20.30
N VAL A 239 2.85 23.50 20.35
CA VAL A 239 3.35 24.26 21.49
C VAL A 239 3.34 25.76 21.20
N GLU A 240 4.01 26.20 20.13
CA GLU A 240 4.17 27.63 19.83
C GLU A 240 2.86 28.24 19.32
N LYS A 241 2.27 27.67 18.26
CA LYS A 241 1.00 28.15 17.67
C LYS A 241 -0.22 27.69 18.43
N ARG A 242 -0.10 26.69 19.31
CA ARG A 242 -1.21 26.06 20.06
C ARG A 242 -2.33 25.57 19.16
N GLY A 243 -1.98 25.04 17.98
CA GLY A 243 -2.86 24.53 16.95
C GLY A 243 -2.98 23.01 16.94
N LYS A 244 -3.70 22.51 15.93
CA LYS A 244 -3.85 21.09 15.65
C LYS A 244 -2.89 20.68 14.53
N LEU A 245 -2.20 19.56 14.71
CA LEU A 245 -1.44 18.91 13.67
C LEU A 245 -2.27 17.76 13.09
N ILE A 246 -2.65 17.86 11.82
CA ILE A 246 -3.33 16.78 11.10
C ILE A 246 -2.29 16.03 10.29
N ILE A 247 -2.20 14.70 10.49
CA ILE A 247 -1.29 13.82 9.77
C ILE A 247 -2.14 12.84 8.95
N PRO A 248 -2.39 13.12 7.66
CA PRO A 248 -2.97 12.17 6.74
C PRO A 248 -2.07 10.95 6.61
N SER A 249 -2.59 9.76 6.83
CA SER A 249 -1.80 8.53 6.85
C SER A 249 -2.57 7.36 6.25
N PHE A 250 -1.87 6.45 5.57
CA PHE A 250 -2.47 5.17 5.24
C PHE A 250 -2.76 4.38 6.52
N ALA A 251 -3.91 3.74 6.57
CA ALA A 251 -4.37 3.03 7.76
C ALA A 251 -3.47 1.85 8.13
N VAL A 252 -2.81 1.27 7.16
CA VAL A 252 -1.92 0.12 7.32
C VAL A 252 -0.48 0.53 7.00
N SER A 253 0.46 0.09 7.79
CA SER A 253 1.90 0.38 7.81
C SER A 253 2.23 1.80 8.26
N ARG A 254 1.87 2.81 7.51
CA ARG A 254 2.31 4.20 7.75
C ARG A 254 1.82 4.74 9.10
N THR A 255 0.55 4.45 9.46
CA THR A 255 0.02 4.84 10.78
C THR A 255 0.81 4.15 11.90
N GLN A 256 1.11 2.86 11.78
CA GLN A 256 1.85 2.11 12.78
C GLN A 256 3.29 2.62 12.92
N GLU A 257 3.95 2.95 11.82
CA GLU A 257 5.31 3.53 11.85
C GLU A 257 5.35 4.89 12.55
N ILE A 258 4.40 5.78 12.25
CA ILE A 258 4.32 7.09 12.93
C ILE A 258 3.99 6.91 14.42
N VAL A 259 3.08 6.01 14.76
CA VAL A 259 2.75 5.74 16.17
C VAL A 259 3.96 5.18 16.93
N TYR A 260 4.70 4.25 16.33
CA TYR A 260 5.94 3.72 16.90
C TYR A 260 7.00 4.82 17.10
N LEU A 261 7.17 5.68 16.12
CA LEU A 261 8.11 6.81 16.22
C LEU A 261 7.71 7.78 17.32
N LEU A 262 6.42 8.09 17.44
CA LEU A 262 5.90 8.94 18.50
C LEU A 262 6.05 8.26 19.88
N ASN A 263 5.90 6.93 19.96
CA ASN A 263 6.19 6.18 21.18
C ASN A 263 7.66 6.30 21.58
N ASN A 264 8.58 6.17 20.64
CA ASN A 264 10.01 6.36 20.89
C ASN A 264 10.32 7.79 21.39
N PHE A 265 9.71 8.80 20.79
CA PHE A 265 9.85 10.17 21.26
C PHE A 265 9.26 10.38 22.66
N TYR A 266 8.13 9.74 22.96
CA TYR A 266 7.52 9.75 24.29
C TYR A 266 8.45 9.14 25.35
N ASN A 267 8.98 7.95 25.10
CA ASN A 267 9.89 7.23 25.99
C ASN A 267 11.22 7.99 26.20
N GLN A 268 11.66 8.76 25.20
CA GLN A 268 12.85 9.63 25.28
C GLN A 268 12.57 10.98 25.92
N GLY A 269 11.33 11.29 26.33
CA GLY A 269 10.96 12.60 26.87
C GLY A 269 11.03 13.75 25.85
N LYS A 270 11.00 13.44 24.54
CA LYS A 270 11.10 14.42 23.45
C LYS A 270 9.73 14.96 23.01
N LEU A 271 8.63 14.30 23.36
CA LEU A 271 7.30 14.84 23.06
C LEU A 271 6.92 15.92 24.08
N PRO A 272 6.18 16.95 23.64
CA PRO A 272 5.64 17.95 24.55
C PRO A 272 4.71 17.29 25.57
N GLU A 273 4.91 17.56 26.86
CA GLU A 273 3.98 17.14 27.90
C GLU A 273 2.55 17.64 27.60
N LYS A 274 1.55 16.82 27.80
CA LYS A 274 0.12 17.16 27.70
C LYS A 274 -0.44 17.37 26.28
N ILE A 275 0.27 17.05 25.19
CA ILE A 275 -0.33 17.07 23.85
C ILE A 275 -0.95 15.70 23.57
N PRO A 276 -2.30 15.60 23.50
CA PRO A 276 -2.96 14.34 23.17
C PRO A 276 -2.80 14.00 21.70
N ILE A 277 -2.65 12.72 21.42
CA ILE A 277 -2.47 12.15 20.08
C ILE A 277 -3.63 11.19 19.81
N PHE A 278 -4.27 11.34 18.66
CA PHE A 278 -5.42 10.55 18.28
C PHE A 278 -5.16 9.82 16.97
N VAL A 279 -5.36 8.50 16.96
CA VAL A 279 -5.46 7.71 15.72
C VAL A 279 -6.95 7.56 15.40
N ASP A 280 -7.42 8.35 14.44
CA ASP A 280 -8.85 8.40 14.09
C ASP A 280 -9.11 7.66 12.76
N SER A 281 -9.04 6.34 12.82
CA SER A 281 -9.35 5.43 11.73
C SER A 281 -9.66 4.04 12.28
N PRO A 282 -10.90 3.52 12.15
CA PRO A 282 -11.24 2.17 12.59
C PRO A 282 -10.36 1.09 11.95
N LEU A 283 -10.05 1.23 10.66
CA LEU A 283 -9.15 0.32 9.95
C LEU A 283 -7.74 0.35 10.53
N ALA A 284 -7.20 1.55 10.84
CA ALA A 284 -5.86 1.67 11.44
C ALA A 284 -5.81 1.01 12.84
N VAL A 285 -6.88 1.15 13.64
CA VAL A 285 -6.98 0.48 14.94
C VAL A 285 -6.92 -1.05 14.77
N ASN A 286 -7.69 -1.62 13.83
CA ASN A 286 -7.68 -3.05 13.55
C ASN A 286 -6.33 -3.52 13.00
N ALA A 287 -5.70 -2.73 12.11
CA ALA A 287 -4.38 -3.03 11.59
C ALA A 287 -3.32 -3.05 12.70
N THR A 288 -3.38 -2.11 13.65
CA THR A 288 -2.44 -2.07 14.78
C THR A 288 -2.54 -3.35 15.64
N GLU A 289 -3.76 -3.90 15.85
CA GLU A 289 -3.90 -5.18 16.54
C GLU A 289 -3.23 -6.32 15.76
N ILE A 290 -3.34 -6.34 14.44
CA ILE A 290 -2.64 -7.33 13.60
C ILE A 290 -1.12 -7.14 13.71
N PHE A 291 -0.60 -5.91 13.68
CA PHE A 291 0.83 -5.66 13.85
C PHE A 291 1.35 -6.22 15.20
N ARG A 292 0.61 -6.06 16.29
CA ARG A 292 0.94 -6.64 17.61
C ARG A 292 1.05 -8.17 17.59
N MET A 293 0.35 -8.85 16.68
CA MET A 293 0.37 -10.32 16.57
C MET A 293 1.63 -10.87 15.88
N TYR A 294 2.36 -10.05 15.12
CA TYR A 294 3.46 -10.47 14.23
C TYR A 294 4.81 -9.84 14.62
N VAL A 295 5.15 -9.83 15.89
CA VAL A 295 6.40 -9.26 16.43
C VAL A 295 7.65 -9.86 15.77
N GLU A 296 7.59 -11.13 15.36
CA GLU A 296 8.68 -11.82 14.67
C GLU A 296 9.03 -11.23 13.31
N LEU A 297 8.11 -10.44 12.71
CA LEU A 297 8.33 -9.77 11.44
C LEU A 297 8.96 -8.37 11.59
N PHE A 298 9.11 -7.87 12.81
CA PHE A 298 9.76 -6.60 13.07
C PHE A 298 11.29 -6.71 12.94
N ASN A 299 11.91 -5.57 12.69
CA ASN A 299 13.37 -5.45 12.70
C ASN A 299 13.92 -5.60 14.14
N ASP A 300 15.23 -5.70 14.26
CA ASP A 300 15.85 -5.96 15.57
C ASP A 300 15.74 -4.75 16.49
N ASP A 301 15.81 -3.49 15.96
CA ASP A 301 15.63 -2.27 16.75
C ASP A 301 14.27 -2.27 17.48
N VAL A 302 13.19 -2.68 16.81
CA VAL A 302 11.84 -2.77 17.43
C VAL A 302 11.77 -3.91 18.45
N LYS A 303 12.40 -5.04 18.18
CA LYS A 303 12.45 -6.17 19.14
C LYS A 303 13.19 -5.78 20.41
N ASP A 304 14.29 -5.03 20.28
CA ASP A 304 15.02 -4.51 21.44
C ASP A 304 14.15 -3.52 22.25
N VAL A 305 13.33 -2.70 21.58
CA VAL A 305 12.35 -1.82 22.27
C VAL A 305 11.33 -2.64 23.05
N ILE A 306 10.80 -3.72 22.47
CA ILE A 306 9.76 -4.55 23.07
C ILE A 306 10.24 -5.22 24.38
N GLU A 307 11.53 -5.40 24.56
CA GLU A 307 12.08 -5.96 25.82
C GLU A 307 11.80 -5.07 27.05
N TYR A 308 11.72 -3.75 26.88
CA TYR A 308 11.43 -2.78 27.96
C TYR A 308 10.12 -2.02 27.80
N ASP A 309 9.55 -1.98 26.59
CA ASP A 309 8.24 -1.41 26.24
C ASP A 309 7.41 -2.46 25.49
N PRO A 310 6.61 -3.26 26.19
CA PRO A 310 5.88 -4.38 25.60
C PRO A 310 4.82 -3.97 24.55
N ASP A 311 4.40 -2.71 24.53
CA ASP A 311 3.44 -2.18 23.53
C ASP A 311 4.02 -1.00 22.76
N PRO A 312 4.83 -1.23 21.71
CA PRO A 312 5.45 -0.17 20.93
C PRO A 312 4.45 0.71 20.17
N PHE A 313 3.16 0.38 20.21
CA PHE A 313 2.05 1.14 19.63
C PHE A 313 1.14 1.75 20.69
N GLY A 314 1.56 1.83 21.95
CA GLY A 314 0.74 2.32 23.07
C GLY A 314 1.55 3.19 24.05
N PHE A 315 1.04 4.40 24.36
CA PHE A 315 1.58 5.29 25.39
C PHE A 315 0.50 6.22 25.93
N ASN A 316 0.73 6.83 27.10
CA ASN A 316 -0.32 7.53 27.86
C ASN A 316 -1.06 8.64 27.12
N SER A 317 -0.41 9.37 26.21
CA SER A 317 -1.06 10.46 25.46
C SER A 317 -1.72 10.00 24.15
N LEU A 318 -1.64 8.72 23.78
CA LEU A 318 -2.23 8.16 22.58
C LEU A 318 -3.62 7.60 22.84
N THR A 319 -4.57 7.91 21.96
CA THR A 319 -5.94 7.37 21.99
C THR A 319 -6.35 6.90 20.60
N PHE A 320 -6.81 5.65 20.50
CA PHE A 320 -7.38 5.09 19.27
C PHE A 320 -8.91 5.34 19.24
N ILE A 321 -9.41 5.92 18.14
CA ILE A 321 -10.81 6.29 17.97
C ILE A 321 -11.49 5.40 16.94
N ARG A 322 -12.57 4.71 17.37
CA ARG A 322 -13.47 3.93 16.51
C ARG A 322 -14.78 4.64 16.26
N ASP A 323 -15.33 5.27 17.29
CA ASP A 323 -16.66 5.89 17.25
C ASP A 323 -16.67 7.19 16.44
N VAL A 324 -17.74 7.37 15.63
CA VAL A 324 -17.86 8.53 14.74
C VAL A 324 -18.17 9.82 15.50
N ASN A 325 -18.82 9.75 16.67
CA ASN A 325 -19.12 10.94 17.46
C ASN A 325 -17.87 11.44 18.17
N GLN A 326 -17.00 10.54 18.63
CA GLN A 326 -15.67 10.90 19.14
C GLN A 326 -14.83 11.57 18.05
N SER A 327 -14.83 11.03 16.81
CA SER A 327 -14.18 11.65 15.66
C SER A 327 -14.70 13.07 15.39
N LYS A 328 -16.04 13.27 15.40
CA LYS A 328 -16.65 14.60 15.23
C LYS A 328 -16.26 15.56 16.36
N ALA A 329 -16.14 15.08 17.59
CA ALA A 329 -15.73 15.90 18.73
C ALA A 329 -14.30 16.46 18.57
N LEU A 330 -13.39 15.74 17.88
CA LEU A 330 -12.05 16.23 17.57
C LEU A 330 -12.08 17.48 16.68
N ASN A 331 -13.05 17.60 15.77
CA ASN A 331 -13.19 18.79 14.94
C ASN A 331 -13.59 20.01 15.77
N ALA A 332 -14.45 19.83 16.77
CA ALA A 332 -14.88 20.89 17.66
C ALA A 332 -13.86 21.26 18.75
N ARG A 333 -12.85 20.40 18.99
CA ARG A 333 -11.80 20.64 19.98
C ARG A 333 -11.02 21.92 19.65
N LYS A 334 -10.70 22.73 20.65
CA LYS A 334 -9.92 23.98 20.50
C LYS A 334 -8.48 23.82 20.99
N GLU A 335 -8.25 22.88 21.90
CA GLU A 335 -6.92 22.64 22.47
C GLU A 335 -6.02 21.94 21.46
N PRO A 336 -4.69 22.20 21.56
CA PRO A 336 -3.70 21.55 20.71
C PRO A 336 -3.80 20.04 20.78
N CYS A 337 -3.62 19.38 19.63
CA CYS A 337 -3.56 17.93 19.55
C CYS A 337 -2.93 17.48 18.21
N ILE A 338 -2.55 16.22 18.15
CA ILE A 338 -2.15 15.54 16.90
C ILE A 338 -3.26 14.58 16.51
N ILE A 339 -3.68 14.61 15.24
CA ILE A 339 -4.69 13.71 14.68
C ILE A 339 -4.09 12.96 13.50
N ILE A 340 -3.90 11.65 13.65
CA ILE A 340 -3.46 10.75 12.58
C ILE A 340 -4.71 10.08 12.02
N SER A 341 -4.98 10.24 10.72
CA SER A 341 -6.24 9.74 10.15
C SER A 341 -6.09 9.34 8.69
N ALA A 342 -6.82 8.30 8.27
CA ALA A 342 -6.85 7.84 6.87
C ALA A 342 -7.86 8.67 6.05
N SER A 343 -7.58 8.91 4.74
CA SER A 343 -6.55 8.31 3.89
C SER A 343 -5.30 9.18 3.76
N GLY A 344 -4.17 8.57 3.43
CA GLY A 344 -2.88 9.30 3.24
C GLY A 344 -2.91 10.32 2.10
N MET A 345 -3.64 10.07 1.02
CA MET A 345 -3.80 10.98 -0.12
C MET A 345 -4.90 12.05 0.08
N MET A 346 -5.56 12.09 1.23
CA MET A 346 -6.57 13.08 1.62
C MET A 346 -7.87 13.06 0.78
N GLU A 347 -8.14 12.00 0.03
CA GLU A 347 -9.31 11.91 -0.86
C GLU A 347 -10.56 11.32 -0.19
N ALA A 348 -10.40 10.46 0.80
CA ALA A 348 -11.48 9.74 1.44
C ALA A 348 -11.28 9.66 2.96
N GLY A 349 -12.28 9.13 3.67
CA GLY A 349 -12.19 8.86 5.09
C GLY A 349 -12.34 10.10 5.99
N ARG A 350 -12.05 9.89 7.27
CA ARG A 350 -12.25 10.91 8.32
C ARG A 350 -11.27 12.08 8.19
N VAL A 351 -10.08 11.84 7.66
CA VAL A 351 -9.04 12.87 7.46
C VAL A 351 -9.56 14.06 6.63
N LYS A 352 -10.40 13.80 5.64
CA LYS A 352 -10.96 14.86 4.79
C LYS A 352 -11.84 15.83 5.58
N HIS A 353 -12.56 15.33 6.59
CA HIS A 353 -13.32 16.15 7.53
C HIS A 353 -12.40 16.94 8.49
N HIS A 354 -11.32 16.31 8.98
CA HIS A 354 -10.36 17.01 9.83
C HIS A 354 -9.67 18.14 9.06
N ILE A 355 -9.28 17.91 7.81
CA ILE A 355 -8.68 18.95 6.96
C ILE A 355 -9.67 20.09 6.72
N ALA A 356 -10.90 19.80 6.31
CA ALA A 356 -11.93 20.83 6.08
C ALA A 356 -12.18 21.71 7.30
N ASN A 357 -12.13 21.13 8.53
CA ASN A 357 -12.32 21.86 9.78
C ASN A 357 -11.04 22.52 10.33
N SER A 358 -9.89 22.33 9.70
CA SER A 358 -8.58 22.80 10.21
C SER A 358 -7.87 23.75 9.27
N ILE A 359 -8.08 23.64 7.95
CA ILE A 359 -7.26 24.28 6.91
C ILE A 359 -7.35 25.81 6.90
N GLU A 360 -8.45 26.38 7.35
CA GLU A 360 -8.65 27.83 7.39
C GLU A 360 -8.03 28.52 8.63
N ASN A 361 -7.58 27.74 9.61
CA ASN A 361 -6.96 28.27 10.82
C ASN A 361 -5.43 28.32 10.68
N PRO A 362 -4.79 29.51 10.72
CA PRO A 362 -3.35 29.66 10.56
C PRO A 362 -2.51 29.04 11.68
N ASN A 363 -3.12 28.71 12.82
CA ASN A 363 -2.43 28.02 13.90
C ASN A 363 -2.30 26.52 13.66
N ASN A 364 -3.10 25.94 12.76
CA ASN A 364 -3.08 24.53 12.47
C ASN A 364 -2.04 24.19 11.40
N SER A 365 -1.69 22.91 11.34
CA SER A 365 -0.80 22.39 10.30
C SER A 365 -1.32 21.07 9.75
N ILE A 366 -1.01 20.80 8.48
CA ILE A 366 -1.26 19.53 7.80
C ILE A 366 0.09 18.98 7.37
N LEU A 367 0.43 17.77 7.78
CA LEU A 367 1.70 17.12 7.46
C LEU A 367 1.47 15.90 6.56
N ALA A 368 1.80 16.00 5.29
CA ALA A 368 1.86 14.85 4.38
C ALA A 368 3.10 14.01 4.65
N ILE A 369 2.92 12.68 4.78
CA ILE A 369 3.99 11.72 5.13
C ILE A 369 4.12 10.59 4.11
N GLY A 370 3.64 10.79 2.90
CA GLY A 370 3.69 9.79 1.84
C GLY A 370 3.30 10.36 0.50
N TYR A 371 3.41 9.53 -0.53
CA TYR A 371 3.07 9.89 -1.88
C TYR A 371 1.60 10.32 -2.03
N CYS A 372 1.39 11.42 -2.75
CA CYS A 372 0.07 11.90 -3.16
C CYS A 372 -0.05 11.90 -4.68
N ALA A 373 -0.95 11.11 -5.24
CA ALA A 373 -1.18 11.05 -6.68
C ALA A 373 -1.66 12.42 -7.23
N PRO A 374 -1.27 12.81 -8.46
CA PRO A 374 -1.44 14.18 -8.99
C PRO A 374 -2.87 14.74 -8.94
N THR A 375 -3.89 13.89 -8.97
CA THR A 375 -5.30 14.32 -8.98
C THR A 375 -5.88 14.56 -7.59
N THR A 376 -5.16 14.21 -6.53
CA THR A 376 -5.64 14.18 -5.15
C THR A 376 -5.61 15.54 -4.44
N LEU A 377 -6.38 15.68 -3.35
CA LEU A 377 -6.32 16.86 -2.49
C LEU A 377 -4.92 17.05 -1.90
N GLY A 378 -4.25 15.94 -1.52
CA GLY A 378 -2.88 15.99 -1.00
C GLY A 378 -1.92 16.62 -2.01
N ALA A 379 -1.92 16.17 -3.26
CA ALA A 379 -1.06 16.74 -4.30
C ALA A 379 -1.38 18.23 -4.57
N LYS A 380 -2.66 18.62 -4.53
CA LYS A 380 -3.04 20.03 -4.68
C LYS A 380 -2.50 20.90 -3.55
N LEU A 381 -2.54 20.41 -2.31
CA LEU A 381 -2.01 21.14 -1.14
C LEU A 381 -0.48 21.25 -1.14
N LEU A 382 0.19 20.25 -1.73
CA LEU A 382 1.66 20.21 -1.86
C LEU A 382 2.18 20.92 -3.11
N ALA A 383 1.29 21.44 -3.98
CA ALA A 383 1.71 22.12 -5.19
C ALA A 383 2.56 23.37 -4.90
N ASP A 384 3.49 23.66 -5.81
CA ASP A 384 4.30 24.89 -5.76
C ASP A 384 3.99 25.74 -7.03
N PRO A 385 3.48 26.98 -6.87
CA PRO A 385 3.14 27.64 -5.61
C PRO A 385 1.93 27.01 -4.89
N LYS A 386 1.92 27.09 -3.56
CA LYS A 386 0.78 26.61 -2.75
C LYS A 386 -0.52 27.31 -3.15
N PRO A 387 -1.65 26.57 -3.24
CA PRO A 387 -2.93 27.16 -3.61
C PRO A 387 -3.45 28.09 -2.51
N LEU A 388 -4.12 29.19 -2.89
CA LEU A 388 -4.80 30.05 -1.93
C LEU A 388 -6.10 29.43 -1.41
N THR A 389 -6.76 28.64 -2.24
CA THR A 389 -8.01 27.95 -1.93
C THR A 389 -8.00 26.52 -2.48
N VAL A 390 -8.77 25.63 -1.84
CA VAL A 390 -9.04 24.27 -2.31
C VAL A 390 -10.51 23.90 -2.11
N SER A 391 -11.03 23.05 -3.00
CA SER A 391 -12.38 22.53 -2.87
C SER A 391 -12.41 21.24 -2.05
N ILE A 392 -13.14 21.21 -0.93
CA ILE A 392 -13.35 20.04 -0.09
C ILE A 392 -14.85 19.84 0.08
N PHE A 393 -15.37 18.65 -0.23
CA PHE A 393 -16.82 18.35 -0.24
C PHE A 393 -17.67 19.31 -1.09
N GLY A 394 -17.08 19.89 -2.16
CA GLY A 394 -17.74 20.86 -3.03
C GLY A 394 -17.85 22.27 -2.45
N MET A 395 -17.23 22.53 -1.31
CA MET A 395 -17.09 23.88 -0.72
C MET A 395 -15.65 24.36 -0.90
N GLU A 396 -15.49 25.66 -1.16
CA GLU A 396 -14.19 26.30 -1.25
C GLU A 396 -13.68 26.69 0.14
N HIS A 397 -12.44 26.37 0.44
CA HIS A 397 -11.76 26.64 1.70
C HIS A 397 -10.47 27.41 1.45
N SER A 398 -10.22 28.48 2.22
CA SER A 398 -8.94 29.19 2.20
C SER A 398 -7.84 28.34 2.86
N VAL A 399 -6.65 28.30 2.23
CA VAL A 399 -5.50 27.56 2.77
C VAL A 399 -4.67 28.50 3.64
N ASN A 400 -5.02 28.60 4.91
CA ASN A 400 -4.32 29.41 5.90
C ASN A 400 -3.40 28.59 6.82
N ALA A 401 -3.69 27.29 6.98
CA ALA A 401 -2.85 26.37 7.73
C ALA A 401 -1.48 26.15 7.06
N ASP A 402 -0.45 25.85 7.87
CA ASP A 402 0.83 25.41 7.31
C ASP A 402 0.69 24.04 6.66
N ILE A 403 1.30 23.87 5.50
CA ILE A 403 1.35 22.59 4.80
C ILE A 403 2.81 22.12 4.77
N TYR A 404 3.07 20.96 5.35
CA TYR A 404 4.37 20.32 5.41
C TYR A 404 4.37 19.00 4.65
N GLU A 405 5.54 18.59 4.18
CA GLU A 405 5.79 17.29 3.56
C GLU A 405 7.06 16.68 4.16
N ILE A 406 7.02 15.39 4.49
CA ILE A 406 8.19 14.58 4.81
C ILE A 406 8.12 13.31 3.95
N ASP A 407 8.94 13.24 2.91
CA ASP A 407 8.94 12.15 1.92
C ASP A 407 9.71 10.90 2.38
N ALA A 408 10.56 11.04 3.40
CA ALA A 408 11.39 9.95 3.93
C ALA A 408 10.59 8.78 4.55
N PHE A 409 9.28 8.93 4.73
CA PHE A 409 8.37 7.89 5.23
C PHE A 409 7.75 7.02 4.14
N SER A 410 8.22 7.05 2.88
CA SER A 410 7.71 6.15 1.85
C SER A 410 7.95 4.67 2.20
N GLY A 411 6.98 3.81 1.86
CA GLY A 411 7.07 2.35 2.04
C GLY A 411 7.89 1.65 0.96
N HIS A 412 7.98 2.23 -0.23
CA HIS A 412 8.75 1.65 -1.34
C HIS A 412 10.23 1.99 -1.23
N GLY A 413 11.07 1.08 -1.61
CA GLY A 413 12.49 1.34 -1.83
C GLY A 413 12.72 2.33 -2.96
N ASP A 414 13.74 3.17 -2.86
CA ASP A 414 14.20 3.97 -3.98
C ASP A 414 14.94 3.11 -5.03
N TYR A 415 15.27 3.71 -6.19
CA TYR A 415 15.88 2.93 -7.29
C TYR A 415 17.23 2.28 -6.89
N LYS A 416 17.98 2.85 -5.94
CA LYS A 416 19.24 2.25 -5.46
C LYS A 416 18.97 1.07 -4.53
N GLU A 417 18.01 1.22 -3.60
CA GLU A 417 17.57 0.14 -2.70
C GLU A 417 16.99 -1.03 -3.52
N MET A 418 16.19 -0.74 -4.57
CA MET A 418 15.66 -1.77 -5.47
C MET A 418 16.78 -2.48 -6.26
N ILE A 419 17.79 -1.77 -6.78
CA ILE A 419 18.94 -2.36 -7.45
C ILE A 419 19.73 -3.23 -6.47
N ASN A 420 19.98 -2.74 -5.26
CA ASN A 420 20.67 -3.50 -4.22
C ASN A 420 19.90 -4.79 -3.87
N TYR A 421 18.59 -4.72 -3.74
CA TYR A 421 17.76 -5.91 -3.53
C TYR A 421 17.90 -6.94 -4.67
N LEU A 422 17.96 -6.48 -5.93
CA LEU A 422 18.14 -7.36 -7.08
C LEU A 422 19.59 -7.86 -7.25
N SER A 423 20.57 -7.37 -6.50
CA SER A 423 21.97 -7.80 -6.57
C SER A 423 22.21 -9.27 -6.21
N CYS A 424 21.21 -9.91 -5.55
CA CYS A 424 21.22 -11.36 -5.31
C CYS A 424 21.04 -12.21 -6.60
N GLN A 425 20.73 -11.57 -7.74
CA GLN A 425 20.59 -12.21 -9.04
C GLN A 425 21.85 -12.03 -9.88
N ASP A 426 22.16 -12.99 -10.74
CA ASP A 426 23.17 -12.86 -11.79
C ASP A 426 22.48 -12.36 -13.07
N PRO A 427 22.64 -11.08 -13.47
CA PRO A 427 21.94 -10.53 -14.63
C PRO A 427 22.18 -11.31 -15.94
N SER A 428 23.36 -11.92 -16.08
CA SER A 428 23.72 -12.69 -17.29
C SER A 428 22.94 -14.00 -17.45
N LYS A 429 22.33 -14.49 -16.36
CA LYS A 429 21.54 -15.73 -16.33
C LYS A 429 20.05 -15.49 -16.34
N VAL A 430 19.59 -14.26 -16.08
CA VAL A 430 18.17 -13.92 -16.17
C VAL A 430 17.77 -13.76 -17.63
N LYS A 431 16.87 -14.61 -18.10
CA LYS A 431 16.46 -14.63 -19.53
C LYS A 431 15.67 -13.40 -19.93
N LYS A 432 14.74 -12.93 -19.06
CA LYS A 432 13.97 -11.69 -19.25
C LYS A 432 13.65 -11.06 -17.90
N THR A 433 13.77 -9.74 -17.85
CA THR A 433 13.32 -8.91 -16.72
C THR A 433 12.19 -8.02 -17.19
N PHE A 434 11.07 -8.05 -16.48
CA PHE A 434 9.91 -7.21 -16.73
C PHE A 434 9.79 -6.15 -15.65
N ILE A 435 9.75 -4.88 -16.06
CA ILE A 435 9.53 -3.75 -15.16
C ILE A 435 8.04 -3.38 -15.23
N VAL A 436 7.38 -3.42 -14.09
CA VAL A 436 5.95 -3.11 -13.91
C VAL A 436 5.76 -2.11 -12.77
N HIS A 437 4.53 -1.80 -12.41
CA HIS A 437 4.17 -1.05 -11.20
C HIS A 437 4.99 0.24 -11.03
N GLY A 438 4.79 1.18 -11.96
CA GLY A 438 5.47 2.47 -11.97
C GLY A 438 5.00 3.32 -13.13
N ASP A 439 5.12 4.62 -12.99
CA ASP A 439 4.87 5.54 -14.09
C ASP A 439 5.88 5.33 -15.23
N PRO A 440 5.52 5.61 -16.49
CA PRO A 440 6.39 5.38 -17.64
C PRO A 440 7.78 6.01 -17.50
N GLU A 441 7.87 7.20 -16.94
CA GLU A 441 9.13 7.91 -16.68
C GLU A 441 10.01 7.17 -15.67
N ALA A 442 9.42 6.70 -14.57
CA ALA A 442 10.11 5.96 -13.52
C ALA A 442 10.63 4.62 -14.06
N GLN A 443 9.80 3.88 -14.80
CA GLN A 443 10.18 2.61 -15.42
C GLN A 443 11.32 2.79 -16.43
N GLN A 444 11.27 3.82 -17.28
CA GLN A 444 12.34 4.10 -18.25
C GLN A 444 13.64 4.52 -17.57
N PHE A 445 13.57 5.29 -16.50
CA PHE A 445 14.75 5.66 -15.74
C PHE A 445 15.36 4.43 -15.06
N TYR A 446 14.55 3.62 -14.38
CA TYR A 446 14.99 2.40 -13.71
C TYR A 446 15.60 1.40 -14.67
N LYS A 447 15.00 1.21 -15.86
CA LYS A 447 15.58 0.40 -16.96
C LYS A 447 17.00 0.85 -17.33
N ARG A 448 17.22 2.19 -17.41
CA ARG A 448 18.57 2.72 -17.70
C ARG A 448 19.57 2.45 -16.58
N GLN A 449 19.14 2.49 -15.32
CA GLN A 449 20.01 2.17 -14.19
C GLN A 449 20.36 0.67 -14.17
N LEU A 450 19.37 -0.21 -14.31
CA LEU A 450 19.59 -1.66 -14.38
C LEU A 450 20.57 -2.05 -15.51
N ARG A 451 20.50 -1.38 -16.66
CA ARG A 451 21.46 -1.60 -17.75
C ARG A 451 22.91 -1.30 -17.36
N LYS A 452 23.15 -0.30 -16.50
CA LYS A 452 24.49 0.02 -15.98
C LYS A 452 25.03 -1.08 -15.08
N GLU A 453 24.12 -1.83 -14.44
CA GLU A 453 24.43 -2.98 -13.58
C GLU A 453 24.48 -4.32 -14.37
N GLY A 454 24.50 -4.26 -15.70
CA GLY A 454 24.66 -5.44 -16.55
C GLY A 454 23.38 -6.20 -16.90
N TRP A 455 22.21 -5.61 -16.67
CA TRP A 455 20.94 -6.20 -17.07
C TRP A 455 20.63 -5.85 -18.55
N ASP A 456 20.53 -6.84 -19.44
CA ASP A 456 20.34 -6.58 -20.88
C ASP A 456 18.90 -6.83 -21.35
N ASN A 457 18.28 -7.93 -20.98
CA ASN A 457 16.97 -8.35 -21.47
C ASN A 457 15.80 -7.74 -20.64
N ILE A 458 15.68 -6.40 -20.67
CA ILE A 458 14.70 -5.67 -19.88
C ILE A 458 13.52 -5.19 -20.74
N PHE A 459 12.33 -5.57 -20.36
CA PHE A 459 11.05 -5.21 -21.00
C PHE A 459 10.21 -4.32 -20.08
N ILE A 460 9.50 -3.38 -20.65
CA ILE A 460 8.46 -2.57 -20.01
C ILE A 460 7.17 -2.90 -20.75
N PRO A 461 6.35 -3.83 -20.21
CA PRO A 461 5.18 -4.31 -20.92
C PRO A 461 4.08 -3.24 -21.05
N GLU A 462 3.31 -3.31 -22.11
CA GLU A 462 2.04 -2.61 -22.24
C GLU A 462 0.89 -3.45 -21.68
N GLN A 463 -0.23 -2.81 -21.34
CA GLN A 463 -1.40 -3.52 -20.87
C GLN A 463 -1.95 -4.44 -21.95
N GLY A 464 -2.10 -5.72 -21.63
CA GLY A 464 -2.55 -6.77 -22.53
C GLY A 464 -1.43 -7.48 -23.30
N GLU A 465 -0.18 -6.99 -23.21
CA GLU A 465 0.96 -7.62 -23.88
C GLU A 465 1.29 -8.99 -23.29
N GLU A 466 1.64 -9.93 -24.17
CA GLU A 466 1.95 -11.33 -23.84
C GLU A 466 3.37 -11.70 -24.29
N PHE A 467 4.10 -12.42 -23.45
CA PHE A 467 5.44 -12.92 -23.73
C PHE A 467 5.54 -14.43 -23.55
N GLU A 468 6.24 -15.10 -24.45
CA GLU A 468 6.63 -16.49 -24.27
C GLU A 468 7.82 -16.60 -23.29
N LEU A 469 7.70 -17.54 -22.34
CA LEU A 469 8.76 -17.94 -21.39
C LEU A 469 9.31 -19.31 -21.81
N LYS A 470 10.51 -19.33 -22.43
CA LYS A 470 11.17 -20.54 -23.00
C LYS A 470 12.43 -20.94 -22.25
#